data_6dec076ed4e524e0792bcef31be2107b
#
_entry.id   6dec076ed4e524e0792bcef31be2107b
#
_cell.length_a   1.000
_cell.length_b   1.000
_cell.length_c   1.000
_cell.angle_alpha   90.00
_cell.angle_beta   90.00
_cell.angle_gamma   90.00
#
_symmetry.space_group_name_H-M   'P 1'
#
loop_
_entity.id
_entity.type
_entity.pdbx_description
1 polymer ?
#
loop_
_entity_poly.entity_id
_entity_poly.type
_entity_poly.pdbx_seq_one_letter_code
_entity_poly.pdbx_strand_id
1 'polypeptide(L)'
;MNVMQIKSFSIYSHGNTLRGVIVKPENVNYPCKTVIVSHGFASNMAITAPYAKPFLKAGYIAVLYDFCMSGSGISTGKSTGMSVLTERENLNDLLYYVKRLPFVDPDHILLAGCSQGGLVSALSAAEHEQDVRALCLYYPALCIPNDARGGHMITARFEPDRIPETFYAITVKLGRKYAADAASLDPYREICSFKKPVLIVHGIEDKLVNIEYSRKAAERYANCKLFEVHGDHGFILRGFKASEKATLAFINENNL
;
A
#
# COMPACT_ATOMS: atom_id res chain seq x y z
N MET A 1 -14.48 -11.62 23.03
CA MET A 1 -14.06 -11.38 21.64
C MET A 1 -14.87 -10.20 21.17
N ASN A 2 -14.23 -9.10 20.76
CA ASN A 2 -14.98 -7.99 20.16
C ASN A 2 -15.53 -8.50 18.82
N VAL A 3 -16.85 -8.52 18.68
CA VAL A 3 -17.50 -8.86 17.42
C VAL A 3 -17.20 -7.71 16.46
N MET A 4 -16.64 -8.00 15.29
CA MET A 4 -16.37 -7.01 14.25
C MET A 4 -17.47 -7.11 13.18
N GLN A 5 -18.02 -5.98 12.77
CA GLN A 5 -18.90 -5.95 11.62
C GLN A 5 -18.07 -5.89 10.34
N ILE A 6 -18.33 -6.78 9.40
CA ILE A 6 -17.69 -6.79 8.08
C ILE A 6 -18.75 -6.48 7.04
N LYS A 7 -18.53 -5.45 6.23
CA LYS A 7 -19.41 -5.03 5.14
C LYS A 7 -18.63 -5.01 3.84
N SER A 8 -19.09 -5.77 2.84
CA SER A 8 -18.53 -5.71 1.49
C SER A 8 -18.92 -4.41 0.79
N PHE A 9 -18.05 -3.93 -0.09
CA PHE A 9 -18.33 -2.82 -0.99
C PHE A 9 -17.79 -3.09 -2.39
N SER A 10 -18.31 -2.34 -3.36
CA SER A 10 -17.76 -2.27 -4.71
C SER A 10 -17.92 -0.85 -5.25
N ILE A 11 -16.90 -0.36 -5.94
CA ILE A 11 -16.89 0.93 -6.61
C ILE A 11 -16.42 0.77 -8.05
N TYR A 12 -16.84 1.69 -8.93
CA TYR A 12 -16.29 1.79 -10.27
C TYR A 12 -14.96 2.55 -10.23
N SER A 13 -13.95 2.05 -10.89
CA SER A 13 -12.63 2.66 -11.01
C SER A 13 -12.06 2.38 -12.39
N HIS A 14 -11.93 3.41 -13.23
CA HIS A 14 -11.28 3.37 -14.55
C HIS A 14 -11.65 2.16 -15.43
N GLY A 15 -12.95 1.93 -15.64
CA GLY A 15 -13.44 0.83 -16.47
C GLY A 15 -13.54 -0.53 -15.78
N ASN A 16 -13.16 -0.62 -14.50
CA ASN A 16 -13.17 -1.84 -13.72
C ASN A 16 -14.02 -1.68 -12.45
N THR A 17 -14.31 -2.80 -11.79
CA THR A 17 -14.96 -2.82 -10.48
C THR A 17 -13.94 -3.16 -9.40
N LEU A 18 -13.64 -2.21 -8.54
CA LEU A 18 -12.82 -2.40 -7.35
C LEU A 18 -13.72 -2.92 -6.22
N ARG A 19 -13.29 -3.98 -5.55
CA ARG A 19 -14.03 -4.65 -4.48
C ARG A 19 -13.21 -4.78 -3.23
N GLY A 20 -13.90 -4.74 -2.08
CA GLY A 20 -13.26 -4.88 -0.79
C GLY A 20 -14.25 -5.06 0.34
N VAL A 21 -13.72 -4.96 1.55
CA VAL A 21 -14.48 -5.05 2.80
C VAL A 21 -14.12 -3.90 3.74
N ILE A 22 -15.11 -3.44 4.48
CA ILE A 22 -14.97 -2.49 5.57
C ILE A 22 -15.16 -3.26 6.86
N VAL A 23 -14.14 -3.26 7.70
CA VAL A 23 -14.13 -3.91 9.02
C VAL A 23 -14.30 -2.83 10.07
N LYS A 24 -15.41 -2.90 10.81
CA LYS A 24 -15.77 -1.93 11.86
C LYS A 24 -15.64 -2.56 13.23
N PRO A 25 -14.91 -1.96 14.18
CA PRO A 25 -14.97 -2.34 15.58
C PRO A 25 -16.34 -2.03 16.17
N GLU A 26 -16.84 -2.84 17.12
CA GLU A 26 -18.19 -2.66 17.72
C GLU A 26 -18.30 -1.45 18.64
N ASN A 27 -17.27 -1.11 19.37
CA ASN A 27 -17.33 -0.11 20.43
C ASN A 27 -16.55 1.17 20.05
N VAL A 28 -16.92 1.77 18.92
CA VAL A 28 -16.34 3.04 18.48
C VAL A 28 -17.42 4.08 18.25
N ASN A 29 -17.09 5.33 18.54
CA ASN A 29 -17.96 6.46 18.21
C ASN A 29 -17.85 6.79 16.72
N TYR A 30 -18.92 7.22 16.11
CA TYR A 30 -18.96 7.68 14.72
C TYR A 30 -19.13 9.19 14.66
N PRO A 31 -18.55 9.92 13.69
CA PRO A 31 -17.62 9.37 12.68
C PRO A 31 -16.31 8.87 13.29
N CYS A 32 -15.67 7.89 12.64
CA CYS A 32 -14.53 7.16 13.20
C CYS A 32 -13.30 7.26 12.30
N LYS A 33 -12.14 7.35 12.91
CA LYS A 33 -10.84 7.30 12.24
C LYS A 33 -10.70 5.99 11.44
N THR A 34 -10.08 6.07 10.26
CA THR A 34 -10.10 4.98 9.27
C THR A 34 -8.72 4.76 8.67
N VAL A 35 -8.36 3.50 8.41
CA VAL A 35 -7.18 3.13 7.63
C VAL A 35 -7.58 2.39 6.36
N ILE A 36 -6.96 2.75 5.23
CA ILE A 36 -7.05 2.01 3.96
C ILE A 36 -5.75 1.22 3.80
N VAL A 37 -5.85 -0.11 3.62
CA VAL A 37 -4.69 -1.01 3.56
C VAL A 37 -4.54 -1.58 2.15
N SER A 38 -3.42 -1.27 1.49
CA SER A 38 -3.07 -1.67 0.13
C SER A 38 -2.17 -2.91 0.12
N HIS A 39 -2.54 -3.92 -0.67
CA HIS A 39 -1.75 -5.14 -0.81
C HIS A 39 -0.58 -4.99 -1.79
N GLY A 40 0.39 -5.92 -1.74
CA GLY A 40 1.53 -5.98 -2.65
C GLY A 40 1.24 -6.68 -3.98
N PHE A 41 2.29 -6.78 -4.83
CA PHE A 41 2.24 -7.51 -6.10
C PHE A 41 1.86 -8.98 -5.89
N ALA A 42 1.05 -9.53 -6.79
CA ALA A 42 0.55 -10.92 -6.75
C ALA A 42 -0.08 -11.32 -5.39
N SER A 43 -0.60 -10.33 -4.66
CA SER A 43 -1.25 -10.49 -3.35
C SER A 43 -2.71 -10.05 -3.43
N ASN A 44 -3.41 -10.07 -2.31
CA ASN A 44 -4.79 -9.64 -2.20
C ASN A 44 -5.11 -9.17 -0.76
N MET A 45 -6.32 -8.63 -0.56
CA MET A 45 -6.75 -8.10 0.74
C MET A 45 -6.73 -9.15 1.86
N ALA A 46 -6.95 -10.44 1.58
CA ALA A 46 -6.95 -11.47 2.61
C ALA A 46 -5.54 -11.71 3.18
N ILE A 47 -4.51 -11.67 2.30
CA ILE A 47 -3.10 -11.82 2.70
C ILE A 47 -2.65 -10.60 3.52
N THR A 48 -3.13 -9.40 3.21
CA THR A 48 -2.75 -8.17 3.93
C THR A 48 -3.65 -7.83 5.12
N ALA A 49 -4.77 -8.53 5.31
CA ALA A 49 -5.67 -8.32 6.45
C ALA A 49 -4.95 -8.33 7.84
N PRO A 50 -3.91 -9.13 8.09
CA PRO A 50 -3.17 -9.07 9.34
C PRO A 50 -2.57 -7.69 9.65
N TYR A 51 -2.20 -6.89 8.65
CA TYR A 51 -1.66 -5.53 8.83
C TYR A 51 -2.70 -4.51 9.29
N ALA A 52 -3.99 -4.83 9.17
CA ALA A 52 -5.07 -4.01 9.74
C ALA A 52 -5.20 -4.16 11.26
N LYS A 53 -4.69 -5.24 11.86
CA LYS A 53 -4.86 -5.55 13.30
C LYS A 53 -4.44 -4.44 14.25
N PRO A 54 -3.25 -3.80 14.12
CA PRO A 54 -2.86 -2.72 15.03
C PRO A 54 -3.83 -1.53 14.95
N PHE A 55 -4.33 -1.19 13.78
CA PHE A 55 -5.28 -0.11 13.60
C PHE A 55 -6.64 -0.45 14.22
N LEU A 56 -7.15 -1.66 13.99
CA LEU A 56 -8.39 -2.14 14.63
C LEU A 56 -8.28 -2.14 16.16
N LYS A 57 -7.13 -2.54 16.73
CA LYS A 57 -6.85 -2.45 18.17
C LYS A 57 -6.82 -1.01 18.67
N ALA A 58 -6.38 -0.06 17.85
CA ALA A 58 -6.38 1.37 18.16
C ALA A 58 -7.73 2.05 17.87
N GLY A 59 -8.78 1.28 17.54
CA GLY A 59 -10.15 1.78 17.32
C GLY A 59 -10.42 2.33 15.93
N TYR A 60 -9.60 2.04 14.93
CA TYR A 60 -9.85 2.43 13.54
C TYR A 60 -10.86 1.51 12.86
N ILE A 61 -11.62 2.05 11.92
CA ILE A 61 -12.20 1.28 10.82
C ILE A 61 -11.07 0.88 9.88
N ALA A 62 -11.06 -0.38 9.41
CA ALA A 62 -10.13 -0.83 8.39
C ALA A 62 -10.85 -1.09 7.06
N VAL A 63 -10.35 -0.50 5.99
CA VAL A 63 -10.79 -0.74 4.62
C VAL A 63 -9.74 -1.59 3.93
N LEU A 64 -10.13 -2.80 3.53
CA LEU A 64 -9.32 -3.77 2.82
C LEU A 64 -9.89 -3.97 1.44
N TYR A 65 -9.08 -4.02 0.41
CA TYR A 65 -9.54 -4.12 -0.98
C TYR A 65 -8.52 -4.83 -1.86
N ASP A 66 -8.99 -5.30 -3.01
CA ASP A 66 -8.12 -5.79 -4.06
C ASP A 66 -7.98 -4.74 -5.15
N PHE A 67 -6.75 -4.46 -5.58
CA PHE A 67 -6.52 -3.62 -6.74
C PHE A 67 -7.17 -4.22 -7.99
N CYS A 68 -7.73 -3.38 -8.85
CA CYS A 68 -8.15 -3.80 -10.17
C CYS A 68 -6.96 -4.33 -10.97
N MET A 69 -7.22 -5.32 -11.81
CA MET A 69 -6.19 -5.91 -12.69
C MET A 69 -5.03 -6.61 -11.97
N SER A 70 -5.05 -6.75 -10.64
CA SER A 70 -3.94 -7.37 -9.89
C SER A 70 -3.67 -8.85 -10.23
N GLY A 71 -4.62 -9.51 -10.87
CA GLY A 71 -4.52 -10.92 -11.22
C GLY A 71 -4.73 -11.89 -10.04
N SER A 72 -4.93 -11.37 -8.82
CA SER A 72 -5.05 -12.16 -7.60
C SER A 72 -6.05 -11.54 -6.62
N GLY A 73 -7.33 -11.66 -6.85
CA GLY A 73 -8.34 -11.08 -5.97
C GLY A 73 -9.71 -11.07 -6.61
N ILE A 74 -10.65 -10.33 -6.02
CA ILE A 74 -12.04 -10.30 -6.47
C ILE A 74 -12.40 -9.05 -7.31
N SER A 75 -11.50 -8.09 -7.42
CA SER A 75 -11.65 -6.93 -8.32
C SER A 75 -11.49 -7.34 -9.78
N THR A 76 -12.09 -6.59 -10.71
CA THR A 76 -12.08 -6.96 -12.13
C THR A 76 -10.88 -6.38 -12.88
N GLY A 77 -10.70 -6.83 -14.11
CA GLY A 77 -9.70 -6.35 -15.05
C GLY A 77 -8.64 -7.40 -15.40
N LYS A 78 -7.94 -7.18 -16.51
CA LYS A 78 -6.87 -8.06 -16.97
C LYS A 78 -5.52 -7.55 -16.47
N SER A 79 -4.71 -8.43 -15.92
CA SER A 79 -3.39 -8.09 -15.36
C SER A 79 -2.41 -7.45 -16.37
N THR A 80 -2.66 -7.63 -17.66
CA THR A 80 -1.90 -6.94 -18.72
C THR A 80 -2.14 -5.43 -18.78
N GLY A 81 -3.20 -4.93 -18.13
CA GLY A 81 -3.48 -3.49 -17.98
C GLY A 81 -2.96 -2.89 -16.67
N MET A 82 -2.47 -3.71 -15.73
CA MET A 82 -2.00 -3.28 -14.42
C MET A 82 -0.69 -2.46 -14.54
N SER A 83 -0.57 -1.46 -13.69
CA SER A 83 0.69 -0.77 -13.40
C SER A 83 0.60 -0.07 -12.03
N VAL A 84 1.72 0.41 -11.50
CA VAL A 84 1.75 1.23 -10.26
C VAL A 84 0.83 2.46 -10.40
N LEU A 85 0.77 3.07 -11.59
CA LEU A 85 -0.08 4.23 -11.84
C LEU A 85 -1.57 3.85 -11.82
N THR A 86 -1.97 2.74 -12.43
CA THR A 86 -3.38 2.30 -12.38
C THR A 86 -3.81 1.87 -10.98
N GLU A 87 -2.91 1.32 -10.19
CA GLU A 87 -3.17 1.00 -8.78
C GLU A 87 -3.27 2.28 -7.93
N ARG A 88 -2.47 3.33 -8.24
CA ARG A 88 -2.61 4.64 -7.60
C ARG A 88 -3.98 5.25 -7.90
N GLU A 89 -4.43 5.21 -9.15
CA GLU A 89 -5.78 5.65 -9.53
C GLU A 89 -6.87 4.91 -8.74
N ASN A 90 -6.73 3.59 -8.60
CA ASN A 90 -7.67 2.79 -7.79
C ASN A 90 -7.70 3.23 -6.31
N LEU A 91 -6.53 3.49 -5.72
CA LEU A 91 -6.45 3.95 -4.33
C LEU A 91 -7.02 5.36 -4.18
N ASN A 92 -6.80 6.25 -5.14
CA ASN A 92 -7.36 7.61 -5.15
C ASN A 92 -8.89 7.59 -5.21
N ASP A 93 -9.47 6.77 -6.10
CA ASP A 93 -10.92 6.56 -6.19
C ASP A 93 -11.49 6.00 -4.88
N LEU A 94 -10.78 5.05 -4.28
CA LEU A 94 -11.17 4.46 -3.00
C LEU A 94 -11.09 5.47 -1.85
N LEU A 95 -10.05 6.28 -1.79
CA LEU A 95 -9.90 7.35 -0.80
C LEU A 95 -11.08 8.33 -0.91
N TYR A 96 -11.41 8.75 -2.13
CA TYR A 96 -12.55 9.64 -2.39
C TYR A 96 -13.89 9.00 -1.97
N TYR A 97 -14.08 7.71 -2.23
CA TYR A 97 -15.26 6.97 -1.78
C TYR A 97 -15.34 6.88 -0.26
N VAL A 98 -14.24 6.50 0.40
CA VAL A 98 -14.17 6.31 1.86
C VAL A 98 -14.45 7.61 2.61
N LYS A 99 -13.90 8.74 2.17
CA LYS A 99 -14.15 10.07 2.76
C LYS A 99 -15.62 10.46 2.81
N ARG A 100 -16.46 9.92 1.94
CA ARG A 100 -17.91 10.26 1.84
C ARG A 100 -18.80 9.32 2.64
N LEU A 101 -18.24 8.32 3.27
CA LEU A 101 -19.03 7.40 4.10
C LEU A 101 -19.43 8.09 5.42
N PRO A 102 -20.72 8.07 5.80
CA PRO A 102 -21.23 8.85 6.94
C PRO A 102 -20.66 8.44 8.30
N PHE A 103 -19.99 7.30 8.37
CA PHE A 103 -19.37 6.77 9.58
C PHE A 103 -17.84 6.94 9.61
N VAL A 104 -17.25 7.54 8.58
CA VAL A 104 -15.81 7.83 8.49
C VAL A 104 -15.55 9.28 8.87
N ASP A 105 -14.55 9.52 9.69
CA ASP A 105 -14.00 10.84 9.93
C ASP A 105 -13.06 11.21 8.78
N PRO A 106 -13.45 12.16 7.91
CA PRO A 106 -12.68 12.48 6.71
C PRO A 106 -11.34 13.15 7.01
N ASP A 107 -11.14 13.72 8.20
CA ASP A 107 -9.90 14.37 8.63
C ASP A 107 -8.92 13.38 9.29
N HIS A 108 -9.37 12.14 9.55
CA HIS A 108 -8.59 11.10 10.21
C HIS A 108 -8.50 9.82 9.38
N ILE A 109 -8.07 9.96 8.12
CA ILE A 109 -7.81 8.82 7.22
C ILE A 109 -6.31 8.57 7.13
N LEU A 110 -5.89 7.34 7.39
CA LEU A 110 -4.53 6.84 7.19
C LEU A 110 -4.48 5.95 5.95
N LEU A 111 -3.37 6.03 5.23
CA LEU A 111 -3.02 5.02 4.24
C LEU A 111 -1.97 4.07 4.82
N ALA A 112 -2.16 2.78 4.57
CA ALA A 112 -1.17 1.76 4.89
C ALA A 112 -0.94 0.88 3.66
N GLY A 113 0.31 0.45 3.43
CA GLY A 113 0.59 -0.37 2.26
C GLY A 113 1.80 -1.27 2.42
N CYS A 114 1.70 -2.47 1.81
CA CYS A 114 2.73 -3.51 1.84
C CYS A 114 3.42 -3.60 0.48
N SER A 115 4.76 -3.64 0.43
CA SER A 115 5.53 -3.87 -0.79
C SER A 115 5.14 -2.89 -1.92
N GLN A 116 4.65 -3.36 -3.08
CA GLN A 116 4.11 -2.51 -4.16
C GLN A 116 2.99 -1.59 -3.67
N GLY A 117 2.05 -2.11 -2.85
CA GLY A 117 1.01 -1.29 -2.24
C GLY A 117 1.57 -0.20 -1.31
N GLY A 118 2.77 -0.41 -0.76
CA GLY A 118 3.52 0.61 -0.03
C GLY A 118 3.99 1.75 -0.94
N LEU A 119 4.53 1.43 -2.12
CA LEU A 119 4.87 2.44 -3.13
C LEU A 119 3.62 3.20 -3.59
N VAL A 120 2.53 2.48 -3.92
CA VAL A 120 1.26 3.09 -4.34
C VAL A 120 0.71 4.01 -3.26
N SER A 121 0.70 3.58 -2.00
CA SER A 121 0.23 4.39 -0.86
C SER A 121 1.10 5.63 -0.64
N ALA A 122 2.41 5.53 -0.85
CA ALA A 122 3.33 6.67 -0.75
C ALA A 122 3.06 7.73 -1.81
N LEU A 123 2.84 7.31 -3.07
CA LEU A 123 2.53 8.20 -4.19
C LEU A 123 1.13 8.84 -4.03
N SER A 124 0.13 8.05 -3.63
CA SER A 124 -1.23 8.55 -3.38
C SER A 124 -1.26 9.56 -2.21
N ALA A 125 -0.55 9.29 -1.11
CA ALA A 125 -0.46 10.22 0.00
C ALA A 125 0.22 11.54 -0.39
N ALA A 126 1.24 11.48 -1.25
CA ALA A 126 1.92 12.66 -1.77
C ALA A 126 1.01 13.53 -2.65
N GLU A 127 0.16 12.90 -3.46
CA GLU A 127 -0.82 13.58 -4.33
C GLU A 127 -2.00 14.15 -3.53
N HIS A 128 -2.42 13.46 -2.45
CA HIS A 128 -3.59 13.80 -1.61
C HIS A 128 -3.19 14.17 -0.18
N GLU A 129 -2.11 14.94 -0.01
CA GLU A 129 -1.58 15.27 1.32
C GLU A 129 -2.63 15.83 2.27
N GLN A 130 -3.56 16.66 1.77
CA GLN A 130 -4.61 17.27 2.58
C GLN A 130 -5.61 16.24 3.14
N ASP A 131 -5.83 15.15 2.41
CA ASP A 131 -6.84 14.13 2.70
C ASP A 131 -6.30 12.96 3.55
N VAL A 132 -4.97 12.84 3.65
CA VAL A 132 -4.30 11.74 4.37
C VAL A 132 -3.67 12.28 5.65
N ARG A 133 -4.05 11.74 6.81
CA ARG A 133 -3.58 12.17 8.13
C ARG A 133 -2.19 11.64 8.48
N ALA A 134 -1.87 10.41 8.09
CA ALA A 134 -0.57 9.77 8.27
C ALA A 134 -0.42 8.57 7.33
N LEU A 135 0.81 8.08 7.17
CA LEU A 135 1.16 7.00 6.25
C LEU A 135 1.94 5.90 6.99
N CYS A 136 1.56 4.63 6.78
CA CYS A 136 2.25 3.47 7.32
C CYS A 136 2.70 2.54 6.18
N LEU A 137 4.01 2.40 5.98
CA LEU A 137 4.61 1.63 4.89
C LEU A 137 5.32 0.39 5.44
N TYR A 138 4.95 -0.77 4.94
CA TYR A 138 5.59 -2.04 5.30
C TYR A 138 6.44 -2.51 4.11
N TYR A 139 7.77 -2.56 4.30
CA TYR A 139 8.73 -2.97 3.27
C TYR A 139 8.39 -2.44 1.86
N PRO A 140 8.18 -1.09 1.72
CA PRO A 140 7.67 -0.49 0.49
C PRO A 140 8.61 -0.75 -0.69
N ALA A 141 8.06 -1.23 -1.82
CA ALA A 141 8.85 -1.60 -3.00
C ALA A 141 9.25 -0.37 -3.85
N LEU A 142 9.96 0.57 -3.23
CA LEU A 142 10.49 1.77 -3.90
C LEU A 142 11.59 1.46 -4.92
N CYS A 143 12.02 0.19 -5.01
CA CYS A 143 12.94 -0.31 -6.02
C CYS A 143 12.30 -0.40 -7.42
N ILE A 144 10.96 -0.56 -7.52
CA ILE A 144 10.24 -0.84 -8.77
C ILE A 144 10.65 0.09 -9.93
N PRO A 145 10.76 1.42 -9.78
CA PRO A 145 11.21 2.29 -10.85
C PRO A 145 12.65 2.02 -11.31
N ASN A 146 13.55 1.74 -10.38
CA ASN A 146 14.95 1.41 -10.72
C ASN A 146 15.04 0.05 -11.43
N ASP A 147 14.26 -0.92 -10.95
CA ASP A 147 14.19 -2.25 -11.55
C ASP A 147 13.71 -2.17 -13.01
N ALA A 148 12.65 -1.38 -13.24
CA ALA A 148 12.14 -1.16 -14.60
C ALA A 148 13.17 -0.50 -15.52
N ARG A 149 13.87 0.54 -15.06
CA ARG A 149 14.94 1.19 -15.79
C ARG A 149 16.15 0.28 -16.03
N GLY A 150 16.38 -0.67 -15.13
CA GLY A 150 17.42 -1.70 -15.26
C GLY A 150 17.01 -2.91 -16.12
N GLY A 151 15.82 -2.90 -16.73
CA GLY A 151 15.34 -3.99 -17.58
C GLY A 151 14.96 -5.25 -16.81
N HIS A 152 14.53 -5.11 -15.56
CA HIS A 152 14.02 -6.25 -14.81
C HIS A 152 12.79 -5.89 -13.99
N MET A 153 11.87 -6.84 -13.87
CA MET A 153 10.67 -6.71 -13.05
C MET A 153 10.44 -8.02 -12.30
N ILE A 154 10.87 -8.07 -11.04
CA ILE A 154 10.82 -9.25 -10.18
C ILE A 154 11.61 -10.41 -10.81
N THR A 155 10.94 -11.36 -11.48
CA THR A 155 11.58 -12.51 -12.17
C THR A 155 11.80 -12.27 -13.66
N ALA A 156 11.14 -11.28 -14.25
CA ALA A 156 11.29 -10.96 -15.67
C ALA A 156 12.61 -10.20 -15.95
N ARG A 157 13.17 -10.42 -17.13
CA ARG A 157 14.34 -9.69 -17.66
C ARG A 157 14.08 -9.32 -19.11
N PHE A 158 14.44 -8.10 -19.49
CA PHE A 158 14.31 -7.58 -20.86
C PHE A 158 15.29 -6.42 -21.07
N GLU A 159 15.55 -6.09 -22.32
CA GLU A 159 16.30 -4.90 -22.66
C GLU A 159 15.46 -3.65 -22.35
N PRO A 160 15.98 -2.65 -21.61
CA PRO A 160 15.20 -1.47 -21.17
C PRO A 160 14.53 -0.74 -22.34
N ASP A 161 15.20 -0.66 -23.50
CA ASP A 161 14.70 0.01 -24.72
C ASP A 161 13.76 -0.88 -25.55
N ARG A 162 13.58 -2.15 -25.16
CA ARG A 162 12.78 -3.15 -25.87
C ARG A 162 11.88 -3.94 -24.93
N ILE A 163 11.10 -3.22 -24.12
CA ILE A 163 10.13 -3.86 -23.22
C ILE A 163 9.15 -4.70 -24.06
N PRO A 164 9.03 -6.03 -23.81
CA PRO A 164 8.07 -6.88 -24.49
C PRO A 164 6.64 -6.37 -24.34
N GLU A 165 5.77 -6.66 -25.32
CA GLU A 165 4.36 -6.30 -25.21
C GLU A 165 3.70 -6.95 -23.99
N THR A 166 4.07 -8.20 -23.71
CA THR A 166 3.70 -8.88 -22.46
C THR A 166 4.87 -9.71 -21.93
N PHE A 167 4.91 -9.88 -20.61
CA PHE A 167 5.89 -10.73 -19.92
C PHE A 167 5.30 -11.34 -18.65
N TYR A 168 5.95 -12.34 -18.09
CA TYR A 168 5.55 -12.93 -16.82
C TYR A 168 6.46 -12.47 -15.68
N ALA A 169 5.88 -11.95 -14.60
CA ALA A 169 6.56 -11.75 -13.33
C ALA A 169 5.97 -12.74 -12.33
N ILE A 170 6.78 -13.71 -11.89
CA ILE A 170 6.31 -14.90 -11.16
C ILE A 170 5.27 -15.63 -12.02
N THR A 171 4.02 -15.65 -11.62
CA THR A 171 2.90 -16.28 -12.34
C THR A 171 1.94 -15.29 -12.99
N VAL A 172 2.15 -13.98 -12.80
CA VAL A 172 1.28 -12.93 -13.30
C VAL A 172 1.75 -12.48 -14.67
N LYS A 173 0.86 -12.54 -15.66
CA LYS A 173 1.12 -11.98 -17.00
C LYS A 173 0.88 -10.48 -16.99
N LEU A 174 1.92 -9.72 -17.25
CA LEU A 174 1.91 -8.26 -17.30
C LEU A 174 2.00 -7.73 -18.72
N GLY A 175 1.47 -6.54 -18.94
CA GLY A 175 1.68 -5.81 -20.19
C GLY A 175 2.91 -4.89 -20.10
N ARG A 176 3.40 -4.43 -21.27
CA ARG A 176 4.47 -3.42 -21.39
C ARG A 176 4.25 -2.21 -20.50
N LYS A 177 2.98 -1.80 -20.35
CA LYS A 177 2.56 -0.66 -19.50
C LYS A 177 3.12 -0.75 -18.08
N TYR A 178 3.18 -1.93 -17.48
CA TYR A 178 3.68 -2.11 -16.12
C TYR A 178 5.11 -1.59 -15.96
N ALA A 179 6.01 -2.01 -16.83
CA ALA A 179 7.41 -1.58 -16.77
C ALA A 179 7.60 -0.15 -17.29
N ALA A 180 6.87 0.26 -18.32
CA ALA A 180 6.96 1.61 -18.89
C ALA A 180 6.51 2.69 -17.88
N ASP A 181 5.37 2.49 -17.24
CA ASP A 181 4.87 3.40 -16.21
C ASP A 181 5.83 3.44 -15.00
N ALA A 182 6.31 2.27 -14.56
CA ALA A 182 7.27 2.19 -13.46
C ALA A 182 8.57 2.95 -13.77
N ALA A 183 9.13 2.78 -14.96
CA ALA A 183 10.37 3.45 -15.37
C ALA A 183 10.25 5.00 -15.39
N SER A 184 9.03 5.54 -15.60
CA SER A 184 8.76 6.98 -15.63
C SER A 184 8.71 7.63 -14.23
N LEU A 185 8.56 6.84 -13.16
CA LEU A 185 8.38 7.35 -11.80
C LEU A 185 9.68 7.79 -11.14
N ASP A 186 9.60 8.87 -10.36
CA ASP A 186 10.61 9.26 -9.37
C ASP A 186 9.95 9.39 -8.00
N PRO A 187 9.77 8.25 -7.29
CA PRO A 187 9.06 8.25 -6.02
C PRO A 187 9.73 9.12 -4.97
N TYR A 188 11.07 9.24 -4.98
CA TYR A 188 11.80 10.04 -4.00
C TYR A 188 11.59 11.55 -4.16
N ARG A 189 11.27 12.00 -5.37
CA ARG A 189 10.85 13.37 -5.61
C ARG A 189 9.40 13.59 -5.19
N GLU A 190 8.51 12.66 -5.54
CA GLU A 190 7.08 12.79 -5.26
C GLU A 190 6.79 12.76 -3.76
N ILE A 191 7.37 11.81 -3.00
CA ILE A 191 7.11 11.67 -1.57
C ILE A 191 7.53 12.88 -0.73
N CYS A 192 8.43 13.74 -1.23
CA CYS A 192 8.85 14.96 -0.53
C CYS A 192 7.69 15.95 -0.29
N SER A 193 6.60 15.87 -1.05
CA SER A 193 5.41 16.72 -0.87
C SER A 193 4.62 16.35 0.39
N PHE A 194 4.67 15.09 0.84
CA PHE A 194 3.94 14.64 2.02
C PHE A 194 4.69 15.02 3.31
N LYS A 195 4.11 15.93 4.11
CA LYS A 195 4.73 16.51 5.32
C LYS A 195 4.20 15.93 6.62
N LYS A 196 3.13 15.14 6.56
CA LYS A 196 2.51 14.54 7.74
C LYS A 196 3.28 13.31 8.22
N PRO A 197 2.97 12.74 9.41
CA PRO A 197 3.72 11.63 9.98
C PRO A 197 3.77 10.40 9.05
N VAL A 198 4.95 9.82 8.91
CA VAL A 198 5.20 8.59 8.15
C VAL A 198 5.89 7.56 9.04
N LEU A 199 5.36 6.34 9.05
CA LEU A 199 6.03 5.17 9.57
C LEU A 199 6.51 4.31 8.40
N ILE A 200 7.76 3.88 8.42
CA ILE A 200 8.27 2.80 7.57
C ILE A 200 8.72 1.67 8.48
N VAL A 201 8.27 0.44 8.21
CA VAL A 201 8.77 -0.77 8.88
C VAL A 201 9.36 -1.69 7.82
N HIS A 202 10.64 -2.07 7.97
CA HIS A 202 11.32 -2.90 6.98
C HIS A 202 12.19 -3.97 7.65
N GLY A 203 12.17 -5.17 7.08
CA GLY A 203 12.99 -6.29 7.55
C GLY A 203 14.43 -6.18 7.06
N ILE A 204 15.40 -6.29 7.97
CA ILE A 204 16.83 -6.22 7.61
C ILE A 204 17.31 -7.43 6.79
N GLU A 205 16.57 -8.53 6.81
CA GLU A 205 16.83 -9.74 6.03
C GLU A 205 15.96 -9.81 4.75
N ASP A 206 15.31 -8.73 4.37
CA ASP A 206 14.52 -8.67 3.14
C ASP A 206 15.40 -8.81 1.89
N LYS A 207 15.26 -9.94 1.19
CA LYS A 207 16.01 -10.25 -0.03
C LYS A 207 15.30 -9.84 -1.32
N LEU A 208 14.03 -9.45 -1.22
CA LEU A 208 13.23 -9.04 -2.39
C LEU A 208 13.30 -7.53 -2.60
N VAL A 209 13.18 -6.76 -1.52
CA VAL A 209 13.32 -5.31 -1.53
C VAL A 209 14.43 -4.92 -0.57
N ASN A 210 15.54 -4.41 -1.10
CA ASN A 210 16.66 -3.97 -0.27
C ASN A 210 16.22 -2.82 0.66
N ILE A 211 16.53 -2.95 1.95
CA ILE A 211 16.18 -1.97 2.99
C ILE A 211 16.72 -0.56 2.70
N GLU A 212 17.79 -0.42 1.92
CA GLU A 212 18.37 0.87 1.53
C GLU A 212 17.36 1.77 0.82
N TYR A 213 16.38 1.19 0.10
CA TYR A 213 15.30 1.98 -0.48
C TYR A 213 14.43 2.65 0.59
N SER A 214 14.19 1.99 1.70
CA SER A 214 13.45 2.55 2.85
C SER A 214 14.27 3.55 3.64
N ARG A 215 15.57 3.32 3.84
CA ARG A 215 16.51 4.27 4.47
C ARG A 215 16.52 5.58 3.69
N LYS A 216 16.71 5.49 2.37
CA LYS A 216 16.66 6.66 1.48
C LYS A 216 15.31 7.37 1.52
N ALA A 217 14.19 6.64 1.59
CA ALA A 217 12.88 7.27 1.71
C ALA A 217 12.72 8.01 3.05
N ALA A 218 13.19 7.43 4.15
CA ALA A 218 13.13 8.06 5.46
C ALA A 218 13.90 9.39 5.50
N GLU A 219 15.00 9.50 4.77
CA GLU A 219 15.76 10.75 4.63
C GLU A 219 15.03 11.81 3.78
N ARG A 220 14.10 11.40 2.92
CA ARG A 220 13.36 12.29 2.02
C ARG A 220 12.07 12.84 2.61
N TYR A 221 11.41 12.07 3.47
CA TYR A 221 10.24 12.54 4.18
C TYR A 221 10.63 13.59 5.24
N ALA A 222 9.80 14.61 5.40
CA ALA A 222 10.03 15.65 6.41
C ALA A 222 9.76 15.14 7.85
N ASN A 223 8.89 14.14 8.02
CA ASN A 223 8.50 13.57 9.31
C ASN A 223 8.34 12.06 9.18
N CYS A 224 9.45 11.32 9.26
CA CYS A 224 9.46 9.87 9.09
C CYS A 224 10.16 9.17 10.24
N LYS A 225 9.56 8.07 10.70
CA LYS A 225 10.17 7.12 11.60
C LYS A 225 10.38 5.79 10.88
N LEU A 226 11.65 5.39 10.70
CA LEU A 226 12.00 4.08 10.16
C LEU A 226 12.26 3.10 11.30
N PHE A 227 11.54 1.99 11.29
CA PHE A 227 11.79 0.84 12.15
C PHE A 227 12.39 -0.30 11.34
N GLU A 228 13.66 -0.57 11.58
CA GLU A 228 14.34 -1.75 11.07
C GLU A 228 14.09 -2.92 12.02
N VAL A 229 13.54 -4.01 11.49
CA VAL A 229 13.19 -5.18 12.29
C VAL A 229 13.90 -6.42 11.76
N HIS A 230 14.19 -7.37 12.64
CA HIS A 230 14.61 -8.70 12.20
C HIS A 230 13.44 -9.39 11.50
N GLY A 231 13.51 -9.51 10.18
CA GLY A 231 12.43 -10.06 9.35
C GLY A 231 12.79 -10.10 7.87
N ASP A 232 12.08 -10.98 7.17
CA ASP A 232 12.10 -11.14 5.72
C ASP A 232 11.02 -10.28 5.04
N HIS A 233 10.94 -10.38 3.71
CA HIS A 233 9.87 -9.72 2.95
C HIS A 233 8.50 -10.27 3.34
N GLY A 234 7.57 -9.40 3.72
CA GLY A 234 6.24 -9.80 4.21
C GLY A 234 6.21 -10.22 5.68
N PHE A 235 7.35 -10.24 6.39
CA PHE A 235 7.46 -10.71 7.78
C PHE A 235 6.91 -12.13 7.98
N ILE A 236 7.08 -12.99 6.96
CA ILE A 236 6.47 -14.35 6.91
C ILE A 236 7.04 -15.24 7.99
N LEU A 237 8.37 -15.26 8.14
CA LEU A 237 9.06 -16.10 9.11
C LEU A 237 9.17 -15.42 10.48
N ARG A 238 9.43 -14.09 10.48
CA ARG A 238 9.60 -13.30 11.70
C ARG A 238 9.44 -11.81 11.39
N GLY A 239 9.29 -10.97 12.43
CA GLY A 239 9.16 -9.52 12.27
C GLY A 239 7.73 -9.01 12.42
N PHE A 240 6.70 -9.83 12.15
CA PHE A 240 5.31 -9.38 12.17
C PHE A 240 4.87 -8.77 13.52
N LYS A 241 5.21 -9.42 14.65
CA LYS A 241 4.90 -8.87 15.98
C LYS A 241 5.62 -7.55 16.26
N ALA A 242 6.85 -7.41 15.77
CA ALA A 242 7.63 -6.18 15.91
C ALA A 242 7.00 -5.05 15.07
N SER A 243 6.57 -5.35 13.83
CA SER A 243 5.87 -4.39 12.97
C SER A 243 4.53 -3.94 13.57
N GLU A 244 3.75 -4.86 14.15
CA GLU A 244 2.51 -4.53 14.87
C GLU A 244 2.79 -3.59 16.06
N LYS A 245 3.82 -3.89 16.88
CA LYS A 245 4.22 -3.05 18.00
C LYS A 245 4.68 -1.66 17.55
N ALA A 246 5.47 -1.59 16.47
CA ALA A 246 5.94 -0.32 15.91
C ALA A 246 4.77 0.54 15.41
N THR A 247 3.77 -0.08 14.77
CA THR A 247 2.57 0.62 14.30
C THR A 247 1.74 1.17 15.45
N LEU A 248 1.52 0.40 16.51
CA LEU A 248 0.80 0.87 17.70
C LEU A 248 1.55 2.01 18.40
N ALA A 249 2.87 1.91 18.52
CA ALA A 249 3.69 2.98 19.10
C ALA A 249 3.59 4.27 18.28
N PHE A 250 3.69 4.16 16.94
CA PHE A 250 3.56 5.30 16.03
C PHE A 250 2.18 6.00 16.13
N ILE A 251 1.10 5.22 16.20
CA ILE A 251 -0.26 5.76 16.38
C ILE A 251 -0.34 6.55 17.68
N ASN A 252 0.15 6.01 18.79
CA ASN A 252 0.11 6.65 20.09
C ASN A 252 0.98 7.91 20.17
N GLU A 253 2.22 7.84 19.67
CA GLU A 253 3.18 8.96 19.69
C GLU A 253 2.72 10.17 18.88
N ASN A 254 1.92 9.96 17.84
CA ASN A 254 1.41 11.02 16.96
C ASN A 254 -0.05 11.40 17.23
N ASN A 255 -0.66 10.86 18.28
CA ASN A 255 -2.08 11.09 18.63
C ASN A 255 -3.02 10.84 17.42
N LEU A 256 -2.80 9.76 16.73
CA LEU A 256 -3.52 9.34 15.53
C LEU A 256 -4.73 8.47 15.87
#